data_a3050d2c19e499c92364b0774be6d6e9
#
_entry.id   a3050d2c19e499c92364b0774be6d6e9
#
_cell.length_a   1.000
_cell.length_b   1.000
_cell.length_c   1.000
_cell.angle_alpha   90.00
_cell.angle_beta   90.00
_cell.angle_gamma   90.00
#
_symmetry.space_group_name_H-M   'P 1'
#
loop_
_entity.id
_entity.type
_entity.pdbx_description
1 polymer ?
#
loop_
_entity_poly.entity_id
_entity_poly.type
_entity_poly.pdbx_seq_one_letter_code
_entity_poly.pdbx_strand_id
1 'polypeptide(L)'
;MFKWPTKIDHLIFARHCFELLSHCHFDEIIFERIVFNPQIFNLIFDDLPIKLNCNISRLLLNNIDYDNQALAVVKNNLIISKMLSFRFIWAAFTTLYEVDKYIFLNFLLNGGANIPLASIYYIGSAIELHKEVIKFAETSYDCSKMVDSIEFQRLEWSMPKFSSRVKFIRQKEYIKAENQHIFIKYETSNVHNSNLFFYIFIWKEVKAETIHRFRIQKFVRASIEK
;
A
#
# COMPACT_ATOMS: atom_id res chain seq x y z
N MET A 1 6.54 10.20 -24.62
CA MET A 1 6.78 8.75 -24.45
C MET A 1 8.28 8.53 -24.33
N PHE A 2 8.77 8.25 -23.13
CA PHE A 2 10.20 7.97 -22.92
C PHE A 2 10.53 6.65 -23.62
N LYS A 3 11.40 6.69 -24.61
CA LYS A 3 11.96 5.45 -25.18
C LYS A 3 13.10 5.00 -24.28
N TRP A 4 13.10 3.75 -23.89
CA TRP A 4 14.20 3.16 -23.13
C TRP A 4 15.55 3.38 -23.83
N PRO A 5 16.63 3.54 -23.04
CA PRO A 5 17.97 3.68 -23.60
C PRO A 5 18.31 2.47 -24.46
N THR A 6 18.59 2.72 -25.72
CA THR A 6 19.01 1.68 -26.67
C THR A 6 20.51 1.72 -26.96
N LYS A 7 21.21 2.69 -26.37
CA LYS A 7 22.67 2.89 -26.51
C LYS A 7 23.29 3.15 -25.14
N ILE A 8 24.57 2.82 -25.00
CA ILE A 8 25.34 3.01 -23.75
C ILE A 8 25.29 4.49 -23.30
N ASP A 9 25.43 5.44 -24.21
CA ASP A 9 25.38 6.87 -23.88
C ASP A 9 24.04 7.27 -23.22
N HIS A 10 22.93 6.65 -23.63
CA HIS A 10 21.62 6.90 -23.02
C HIS A 10 21.55 6.33 -21.59
N LEU A 11 22.23 5.21 -21.32
CA LEU A 11 22.30 4.64 -19.96
C LEU A 11 23.14 5.51 -19.04
N ILE A 12 24.30 6.01 -19.53
CA ILE A 12 25.15 6.94 -18.78
C ILE A 12 24.38 8.23 -18.46
N PHE A 13 23.67 8.79 -19.43
CA PHE A 13 22.84 9.96 -19.23
C PHE A 13 21.72 9.71 -18.22
N ALA A 14 21.02 8.56 -18.33
CA ALA A 14 19.99 8.17 -17.37
C ALA A 14 20.55 8.04 -15.95
N ARG A 15 21.72 7.39 -15.79
CA ARG A 15 22.43 7.30 -14.52
C ARG A 15 22.65 8.68 -13.90
N HIS A 16 23.26 9.58 -14.67
CA HIS A 16 23.54 10.92 -14.20
C HIS A 16 22.27 11.68 -13.79
N CYS A 17 21.18 11.57 -14.58
CA CYS A 17 19.89 12.14 -14.20
C CYS A 17 19.39 11.59 -12.88
N PHE A 18 19.40 10.28 -12.67
CA PHE A 18 18.95 9.66 -11.41
C PHE A 18 19.86 10.01 -10.23
N GLU A 19 21.17 10.12 -10.42
CA GLU A 19 22.09 10.61 -9.41
C GLU A 19 21.70 12.04 -8.96
N LEU A 20 21.47 12.94 -9.88
CA LEU A 20 20.98 14.29 -9.55
C LEU A 20 19.64 14.28 -8.83
N LEU A 21 18.68 13.47 -9.32
CA LEU A 21 17.36 13.36 -8.72
C LEU A 21 17.40 12.75 -7.31
N SER A 22 18.40 11.92 -6.99
CA SER A 22 18.55 11.33 -5.65
C SER A 22 18.87 12.36 -4.56
N HIS A 23 19.42 13.51 -4.94
CA HIS A 23 19.67 14.64 -4.05
C HIS A 23 18.44 15.55 -3.86
N CYS A 24 17.37 15.31 -4.60
CA CYS A 24 16.13 16.07 -4.50
C CYS A 24 15.15 15.40 -3.55
N HIS A 25 14.28 16.22 -2.96
CA HIS A 25 13.08 15.74 -2.26
C HIS A 25 11.86 16.13 -3.07
N PHE A 26 11.05 15.13 -3.44
CA PHE A 26 9.86 15.32 -4.26
C PHE A 26 8.59 15.34 -3.39
N ASP A 27 7.68 16.23 -3.67
CA ASP A 27 6.35 16.16 -3.04
C ASP A 27 5.59 14.94 -3.54
N GLU A 28 5.72 14.63 -4.84
CA GLU A 28 5.08 13.48 -5.43
C GLU A 28 5.91 12.89 -6.57
N ILE A 29 5.97 11.55 -6.63
CA ILE A 29 6.50 10.79 -7.75
C ILE A 29 5.36 9.92 -8.29
N ILE A 30 5.05 10.06 -9.59
CA ILE A 30 4.01 9.30 -10.27
C ILE A 30 4.64 8.35 -11.28
N PHE A 31 4.37 7.07 -11.12
CA PHE A 31 4.75 6.04 -12.07
C PHE A 31 3.51 5.63 -12.87
N GLU A 32 3.42 6.17 -14.07
CA GLU A 32 2.30 5.90 -14.97
C GLU A 32 2.80 5.20 -16.24
N ARG A 33 2.27 4.02 -16.53
CA ARG A 33 2.59 3.24 -17.75
C ARG A 33 4.10 3.01 -17.97
N ILE A 34 4.85 2.95 -16.89
CA ILE A 34 6.29 2.69 -16.96
C ILE A 34 6.53 1.21 -16.74
N VAL A 35 7.14 0.59 -17.73
CA VAL A 35 7.70 -0.76 -17.59
C VAL A 35 9.06 -0.62 -16.92
N PHE A 36 9.12 -0.96 -15.63
CA PHE A 36 10.41 -1.01 -14.94
C PHE A 36 11.09 -2.33 -15.25
N ASN A 37 12.25 -2.28 -15.86
CA ASN A 37 13.10 -3.45 -15.91
C ASN A 37 14.15 -3.34 -14.77
N PRO A 38 14.06 -4.15 -13.71
CA PRO A 38 15.01 -4.10 -12.58
C PRO A 38 16.45 -4.35 -13.03
N GLN A 39 16.66 -5.11 -14.09
CA GLN A 39 17.98 -5.36 -14.64
C GLN A 39 18.62 -4.10 -15.22
N ILE A 40 17.80 -3.21 -15.81
CA ILE A 40 18.31 -1.93 -16.30
C ILE A 40 18.68 -1.02 -15.12
N PHE A 41 17.90 -1.01 -14.03
CA PHE A 41 18.25 -0.29 -12.82
C PHE A 41 19.57 -0.82 -12.23
N ASN A 42 19.75 -2.13 -12.14
CA ASN A 42 21.00 -2.73 -11.68
C ASN A 42 22.19 -2.38 -12.58
N LEU A 43 21.99 -2.38 -13.90
CA LEU A 43 23.02 -1.97 -14.87
C LEU A 43 23.38 -0.48 -14.77
N ILE A 44 22.41 0.37 -14.49
CA ILE A 44 22.62 1.81 -14.35
C ILE A 44 23.39 2.13 -13.05
N PHE A 45 23.15 1.40 -11.98
CA PHE A 45 23.59 1.79 -10.64
C PHE A 45 24.65 0.90 -9.99
N ASP A 46 25.18 -0.12 -10.69
CA ASP A 46 26.32 -0.95 -10.24
C ASP A 46 26.34 -1.18 -8.73
N ASP A 47 25.36 -1.87 -8.19
CA ASP A 47 25.22 -2.22 -6.77
C ASP A 47 25.06 -1.05 -5.77
N LEU A 48 25.08 0.21 -6.20
CA LEU A 48 24.76 1.34 -5.34
C LEU A 48 23.27 1.66 -5.45
N PRO A 49 22.45 1.37 -4.42
CA PRO A 49 21.02 1.63 -4.48
C PRO A 49 20.78 3.14 -4.42
N ILE A 50 20.53 3.76 -5.56
CA ILE A 50 20.03 5.13 -5.59
C ILE A 50 18.66 5.16 -4.93
N LYS A 51 18.47 6.06 -3.96
CA LYS A 51 17.22 6.29 -3.27
C LYS A 51 16.64 7.63 -3.69
N LEU A 52 15.41 7.60 -4.23
CA LEU A 52 14.64 8.80 -4.48
C LEU A 52 13.75 9.11 -3.27
N ASN A 53 13.83 10.33 -2.77
CA ASN A 53 13.07 10.76 -1.60
C ASN A 53 11.78 11.44 -2.03
N CYS A 54 10.62 10.99 -1.52
CA CYS A 54 9.34 11.64 -1.81
C CYS A 54 8.37 11.58 -0.62
N ASN A 55 7.44 12.54 -0.61
CA ASN A 55 6.32 12.50 0.32
C ASN A 55 5.30 11.45 -0.10
N ILE A 56 4.92 11.46 -1.37
CA ILE A 56 3.90 10.59 -1.94
C ILE A 56 4.47 9.90 -3.17
N SER A 57 4.25 8.61 -3.29
CA SER A 57 4.46 7.90 -4.55
C SER A 57 3.14 7.31 -5.03
N ARG A 58 2.83 7.46 -6.32
CA ARG A 58 1.64 6.85 -6.95
C ARG A 58 2.05 5.89 -8.05
N LEU A 59 1.53 4.68 -7.97
CA LEU A 59 1.68 3.66 -8.97
C LEU A 59 0.35 3.42 -9.67
N LEU A 60 0.34 3.62 -10.99
CA LEU A 60 -0.78 3.29 -11.86
C LEU A 60 -0.51 1.90 -12.46
N LEU A 61 -1.13 0.90 -11.89
CA LEU A 61 -0.92 -0.51 -12.22
C LEU A 61 -1.90 -0.93 -13.32
N ASN A 62 -1.37 -1.29 -14.49
CA ASN A 62 -2.17 -1.61 -15.67
C ASN A 62 -2.07 -3.07 -16.11
N ASN A 63 -1.00 -3.76 -15.73
CA ASN A 63 -0.72 -5.13 -16.16
C ASN A 63 0.23 -5.81 -15.17
N ILE A 64 -0.09 -7.01 -14.82
CA ILE A 64 0.43 -7.83 -13.75
C ILE A 64 1.92 -8.16 -13.88
N ASP A 65 2.38 -8.46 -15.09
CA ASP A 65 3.79 -8.83 -15.32
C ASP A 65 4.78 -7.70 -15.00
N TYR A 66 4.31 -6.47 -15.06
CA TYR A 66 5.12 -5.28 -14.77
C TYR A 66 4.97 -4.79 -13.32
N ASP A 67 3.92 -5.20 -12.63
CA ASP A 67 3.61 -4.74 -11.28
C ASP A 67 4.62 -5.24 -10.26
N ASN A 68 5.15 -6.46 -10.44
CA ASN A 68 6.22 -7.01 -9.60
C ASN A 68 7.50 -6.21 -9.70
N GLN A 69 7.83 -5.74 -10.89
CA GLN A 69 9.01 -4.93 -11.13
C GLN A 69 8.83 -3.54 -10.51
N ALA A 70 7.64 -2.94 -10.63
CA ALA A 70 7.31 -1.67 -9.99
C ALA A 70 7.39 -1.76 -8.47
N LEU A 71 6.87 -2.83 -7.86
CA LEU A 71 6.96 -3.07 -6.42
C LEU A 71 8.41 -3.25 -5.95
N ALA A 72 9.25 -3.91 -6.74
CA ALA A 72 10.68 -4.05 -6.46
C ALA A 72 11.40 -2.70 -6.47
N VAL A 73 11.10 -1.83 -7.44
CA VAL A 73 11.65 -0.46 -7.51
C VAL A 73 11.19 0.37 -6.31
N VAL A 74 9.92 0.31 -5.95
CA VAL A 74 9.40 1.00 -4.75
C VAL A 74 10.18 0.57 -3.52
N LYS A 75 10.31 -0.73 -3.31
CA LYS A 75 10.99 -1.30 -2.14
C LYS A 75 12.47 -0.92 -2.09
N ASN A 76 13.14 -0.98 -3.23
CA ASN A 76 14.60 -0.88 -3.29
C ASN A 76 15.09 0.56 -3.52
N ASN A 77 14.31 1.39 -4.22
CA ASN A 77 14.76 2.68 -4.73
C ASN A 77 13.98 3.90 -4.24
N LEU A 78 12.91 3.72 -3.45
CA LEU A 78 12.16 4.85 -2.91
C LEU A 78 12.25 4.94 -1.38
N ILE A 79 12.32 6.18 -0.91
CA ILE A 79 12.08 6.55 0.50
C ILE A 79 10.81 7.38 0.51
N ILE A 80 9.74 6.83 1.07
CA ILE A 80 8.41 7.43 1.07
C ILE A 80 8.08 7.89 2.48
N SER A 81 7.91 9.20 2.67
CA SER A 81 7.70 9.76 4.01
C SER A 81 6.24 9.82 4.46
N LYS A 82 5.27 9.80 3.54
CA LYS A 82 3.84 9.93 3.87
C LYS A 82 2.99 8.79 3.33
N MET A 83 2.97 8.57 2.01
CA MET A 83 2.00 7.66 1.42
C MET A 83 2.49 7.02 0.12
N LEU A 84 2.27 5.73 -0.01
CA LEU A 84 2.33 4.99 -1.25
C LEU A 84 0.90 4.72 -1.72
N SER A 85 0.54 5.21 -2.91
CA SER A 85 -0.79 5.05 -3.48
C SER A 85 -0.75 4.11 -4.67
N PHE A 86 -1.60 3.09 -4.63
CA PHE A 86 -1.83 2.17 -5.73
C PHE A 86 -3.17 2.48 -6.38
N ARG A 87 -3.15 2.71 -7.68
CA ARG A 87 -4.35 2.87 -8.48
C ARG A 87 -4.38 1.80 -9.56
N PHE A 88 -5.34 0.93 -9.48
CA PHE A 88 -5.54 -0.12 -10.45
C PHE A 88 -6.49 0.35 -11.56
N ILE A 89 -6.14 0.13 -12.81
CA ILE A 89 -6.98 0.50 -13.96
C ILE A 89 -7.83 -0.71 -14.38
N TRP A 90 -9.07 -0.45 -14.70
CA TRP A 90 -10.20 -1.37 -14.89
C TRP A 90 -9.96 -2.72 -15.60
N ALA A 91 -9.04 -2.78 -16.55
CA ALA A 91 -8.84 -3.99 -17.35
C ALA A 91 -8.11 -5.12 -16.63
N ALA A 92 -7.38 -4.82 -15.56
CA ALA A 92 -6.52 -5.79 -14.87
C ALA A 92 -7.27 -6.61 -13.79
N PHE A 93 -8.45 -6.16 -13.35
CA PHE A 93 -9.09 -6.72 -12.14
C PHE A 93 -10.05 -7.88 -12.36
N THR A 94 -10.62 -8.03 -13.53
CA THR A 94 -11.45 -9.21 -13.84
C THR A 94 -10.60 -10.48 -13.93
N THR A 95 -9.29 -10.35 -13.96
CA THR A 95 -8.31 -11.43 -14.13
C THR A 95 -7.10 -11.34 -13.22
N LEU A 96 -7.22 -10.72 -12.02
CA LEU A 96 -6.16 -10.90 -11.01
C LEU A 96 -6.06 -12.39 -10.69
N TYR A 97 -5.09 -13.04 -11.33
CA TYR A 97 -4.75 -14.41 -10.99
C TYR A 97 -4.36 -14.45 -9.51
N GLU A 98 -4.66 -15.52 -8.82
CA GLU A 98 -4.34 -15.72 -7.40
C GLU A 98 -2.85 -15.40 -7.09
N VAL A 99 -1.96 -15.65 -8.04
CA VAL A 99 -0.52 -15.38 -7.93
C VAL A 99 -0.22 -13.90 -7.69
N ASP A 100 -0.90 -13.01 -8.38
CA ASP A 100 -0.62 -11.55 -8.31
C ASP A 100 -1.16 -10.94 -7.02
N LYS A 101 -2.30 -11.44 -6.58
CA LYS A 101 -2.85 -11.12 -5.26
C LYS A 101 -1.85 -11.46 -4.15
N TYR A 102 -1.21 -12.64 -4.22
CA TYR A 102 -0.21 -13.04 -3.24
C TYR A 102 1.04 -12.17 -3.25
N ILE A 103 1.52 -11.76 -4.42
CA ILE A 103 2.70 -10.91 -4.53
C ILE A 103 2.41 -9.53 -3.94
N PHE A 104 1.27 -8.95 -4.28
CA PHE A 104 0.85 -7.66 -3.75
C PHE A 104 0.62 -7.71 -2.24
N LEU A 105 -0.08 -8.73 -1.74
CA LEU A 105 -0.23 -8.97 -0.30
C LEU A 105 1.12 -9.15 0.38
N ASN A 106 2.01 -9.94 -0.19
CA ASN A 106 3.33 -10.15 0.38
C ASN A 106 4.13 -8.84 0.46
N PHE A 107 4.01 -7.96 -0.54
CA PHE A 107 4.59 -6.63 -0.46
C PHE A 107 4.03 -5.82 0.73
N LEU A 108 2.72 -5.76 0.89
CA LEU A 108 2.07 -5.01 1.97
C LEU A 108 2.41 -5.56 3.36
N LEU A 109 2.52 -6.87 3.48
CA LEU A 109 2.65 -7.57 4.76
C LEU A 109 4.11 -7.83 5.16
N ASN A 110 5.01 -7.99 4.18
CA ASN A 110 6.39 -8.40 4.41
C ASN A 110 7.44 -7.52 3.70
N GLY A 111 7.02 -6.51 2.96
CA GLY A 111 7.93 -5.65 2.18
C GLY A 111 7.82 -4.15 2.48
N GLY A 112 6.89 -3.75 3.31
CA GLY A 112 6.50 -2.35 3.47
C GLY A 112 6.91 -1.67 4.78
N ALA A 113 7.88 -2.20 5.54
CA ALA A 113 8.25 -1.73 6.87
C ALA A 113 8.51 -0.22 7.00
N ASN A 114 8.97 0.41 5.91
CA ASN A 114 9.31 1.84 5.90
C ASN A 114 8.24 2.69 5.21
N ILE A 115 7.05 2.13 4.95
CA ILE A 115 5.94 2.83 4.31
C ILE A 115 4.89 3.16 5.36
N PRO A 116 4.70 4.46 5.68
CA PRO A 116 3.75 4.86 6.73
C PRO A 116 2.29 4.55 6.36
N LEU A 117 1.93 4.70 5.09
CA LEU A 117 0.59 4.44 4.59
C LEU A 117 0.63 3.90 3.17
N ALA A 118 0.07 2.72 2.94
CA ALA A 118 -0.28 2.22 1.63
C ALA A 118 -1.77 2.47 1.38
N SER A 119 -2.10 3.28 0.38
CA SER A 119 -3.47 3.58 -0.03
C SER A 119 -3.78 2.89 -1.34
N ILE A 120 -4.79 2.03 -1.32
CA ILE A 120 -5.20 1.18 -2.43
C ILE A 120 -6.51 1.70 -2.95
N TYR A 121 -6.44 2.36 -4.10
CA TYR A 121 -7.61 2.84 -4.80
C TYR A 121 -8.16 1.75 -5.69
N TYR A 122 -9.35 1.29 -5.35
CA TYR A 122 -9.91 0.09 -5.89
C TYR A 122 -11.15 0.35 -6.73
N ILE A 123 -11.25 -0.32 -7.87
CA ILE A 123 -12.45 -0.34 -8.71
C ILE A 123 -12.72 -1.81 -9.05
N GLY A 124 -13.59 -2.46 -8.28
CA GLY A 124 -14.03 -3.83 -8.55
C GLY A 124 -14.00 -4.78 -7.34
N SER A 125 -14.17 -6.08 -7.61
CA SER A 125 -14.50 -7.13 -6.63
C SER A 125 -13.34 -7.79 -5.90
N ALA A 126 -12.15 -7.20 -5.76
CA ALA A 126 -11.03 -7.80 -5.00
C ALA A 126 -11.32 -7.82 -3.48
N ILE A 127 -12.43 -8.33 -3.23
CA ILE A 127 -13.23 -8.33 -2.01
C ILE A 127 -12.47 -8.90 -0.81
N GLU A 128 -11.37 -9.62 -1.00
CA GLU A 128 -10.79 -10.43 0.07
C GLU A 128 -9.46 -9.95 0.61
N LEU A 129 -8.78 -9.00 -0.05
CA LEU A 129 -7.48 -8.51 0.42
C LEU A 129 -7.54 -8.00 1.87
N HIS A 130 -8.61 -7.30 2.24
CA HIS A 130 -8.79 -6.79 3.59
C HIS A 130 -8.92 -7.92 4.63
N LYS A 131 -9.57 -9.03 4.27
CA LYS A 131 -9.70 -10.19 5.17
C LYS A 131 -8.33 -10.81 5.44
N GLU A 132 -7.52 -10.97 4.40
CA GLU A 132 -6.16 -11.51 4.54
C GLU A 132 -5.26 -10.59 5.36
N VAL A 133 -5.39 -9.26 5.17
CA VAL A 133 -4.66 -8.28 5.99
C VAL A 133 -5.06 -8.37 7.46
N ILE A 134 -6.36 -8.45 7.77
CA ILE A 134 -6.84 -8.61 9.15
C ILE A 134 -6.34 -9.93 9.75
N LYS A 135 -6.50 -11.04 9.02
CA LYS A 135 -6.03 -12.36 9.44
C LYS A 135 -4.53 -12.35 9.74
N PHE A 136 -3.73 -11.76 8.85
CA PHE A 136 -2.29 -11.62 9.07
C PHE A 136 -1.98 -10.81 10.32
N ALA A 137 -2.63 -9.65 10.49
CA ALA A 137 -2.47 -8.80 11.66
C ALA A 137 -2.78 -9.54 12.97
N GLU A 138 -3.81 -10.39 12.97
CA GLU A 138 -4.22 -11.16 14.14
C GLU A 138 -3.31 -12.36 14.43
N THR A 139 -2.76 -13.01 13.40
CA THR A 139 -2.15 -14.35 13.56
C THR A 139 -0.68 -14.46 13.18
N SER A 140 -0.07 -13.42 12.60
CA SER A 140 1.35 -13.46 12.24
C SER A 140 2.26 -13.39 13.47
N TYR A 141 3.33 -14.17 13.46
CA TYR A 141 4.40 -14.08 14.48
C TYR A 141 5.23 -12.81 14.33
N ASP A 142 5.36 -12.31 13.13
CA ASP A 142 6.14 -11.11 12.81
C ASP A 142 5.36 -10.16 11.91
N CYS A 143 4.99 -9.02 12.47
CA CYS A 143 4.38 -7.91 11.74
C CYS A 143 5.35 -6.73 11.58
N SER A 144 6.65 -6.88 11.87
CA SER A 144 7.63 -5.79 11.82
C SER A 144 7.78 -5.21 10.42
N LYS A 145 7.70 -6.07 9.41
CA LYS A 145 7.85 -5.73 7.98
C LYS A 145 6.55 -5.27 7.32
N MET A 146 5.44 -5.31 8.02
CA MET A 146 4.16 -4.84 7.52
C MET A 146 4.15 -3.32 7.40
N VAL A 147 3.51 -2.80 6.36
CA VAL A 147 3.17 -1.37 6.23
C VAL A 147 2.44 -0.90 7.49
N ASP A 148 2.79 0.29 8.00
CA ASP A 148 2.20 0.77 9.26
C ASP A 148 0.70 1.00 9.17
N SER A 149 0.21 1.46 8.02
CA SER A 149 -1.21 1.64 7.77
C SER A 149 -1.57 1.23 6.35
N ILE A 150 -2.58 0.39 6.18
CA ILE A 150 -3.11 -0.04 4.88
C ILE A 150 -4.53 0.47 4.75
N GLU A 151 -4.81 1.22 3.70
CA GLU A 151 -6.10 1.82 3.43
C GLU A 151 -6.64 1.35 2.08
N PHE A 152 -7.87 0.87 2.07
CA PHE A 152 -8.62 0.54 0.88
C PHE A 152 -9.69 1.61 0.65
N GLN A 153 -9.79 2.13 -0.57
CA GLN A 153 -10.74 3.18 -0.95
C GLN A 153 -11.69 2.73 -2.05
N ARG A 154 -12.87 3.34 -2.09
CA ARG A 154 -13.96 3.05 -3.03
C ARG A 154 -14.43 1.59 -3.02
N LEU A 155 -14.75 1.12 -1.85
CA LEU A 155 -15.25 -0.22 -1.64
C LEU A 155 -16.78 -0.22 -1.82
N GLU A 156 -17.27 -1.12 -2.65
CA GLU A 156 -18.72 -1.41 -2.75
C GLU A 156 -19.02 -2.66 -1.92
N TRP A 157 -18.62 -2.64 -0.65
CA TRP A 157 -18.70 -3.83 0.20
C TRP A 157 -19.76 -3.70 1.29
N SER A 158 -20.33 -4.84 1.63
CA SER A 158 -21.00 -5.03 2.92
C SER A 158 -19.99 -5.03 4.08
N MET A 159 -20.44 -4.81 5.29
CA MET A 159 -19.62 -4.88 6.50
C MET A 159 -18.86 -6.21 6.57
N PRO A 160 -17.53 -6.18 6.78
CA PRO A 160 -16.75 -7.40 6.94
C PRO A 160 -17.21 -8.17 8.18
N LYS A 161 -17.23 -9.50 8.07
CA LYS A 161 -17.41 -10.36 9.25
C LYS A 161 -16.09 -10.40 10.00
N PHE A 162 -16.08 -9.86 11.19
CA PHE A 162 -14.90 -9.88 12.06
C PHE A 162 -14.83 -11.15 12.91
N SER A 163 -13.61 -11.51 13.33
CA SER A 163 -13.40 -12.52 14.35
C SER A 163 -13.91 -12.05 15.73
N SER A 164 -14.10 -12.96 16.66
CA SER A 164 -14.47 -12.63 18.05
C SER A 164 -13.42 -11.79 18.80
N ARG A 165 -12.23 -11.62 18.23
CA ARG A 165 -11.13 -10.81 18.79
C ARG A 165 -11.29 -9.33 18.51
N VAL A 166 -12.03 -8.99 17.46
CA VAL A 166 -12.26 -7.59 17.06
C VAL A 166 -13.28 -6.96 18.01
N LYS A 167 -12.81 -5.96 18.74
CA LYS A 167 -13.63 -5.23 19.71
C LYS A 167 -14.11 -3.94 19.12
N PHE A 168 -15.39 -3.65 19.24
CA PHE A 168 -15.95 -2.34 18.93
C PHE A 168 -15.43 -1.32 19.93
N ILE A 169 -14.95 -0.17 19.44
CA ILE A 169 -14.45 0.92 20.27
C ILE A 169 -15.43 2.10 20.25
N ARG A 170 -15.80 2.60 19.07
CA ARG A 170 -16.73 3.72 18.94
C ARG A 170 -17.30 3.84 17.54
N GLN A 171 -18.46 4.54 17.49
CA GLN A 171 -19.09 4.99 16.27
C GLN A 171 -19.31 6.50 16.35
N LYS A 172 -19.18 7.21 15.24
CA LYS A 172 -19.55 8.61 15.07
C LYS A 172 -20.30 8.78 13.76
N GLU A 173 -21.36 9.58 13.81
CA GLU A 173 -22.10 9.98 12.63
C GLU A 173 -21.70 11.41 12.25
N TYR A 174 -21.67 11.69 10.97
CA TYR A 174 -21.40 13.03 10.44
C TYR A 174 -22.06 13.21 9.08
N ILE A 175 -22.33 14.46 8.71
CA ILE A 175 -22.90 14.82 7.41
C ILE A 175 -21.77 15.38 6.53
N LYS A 176 -21.66 14.85 5.32
CA LYS A 176 -20.73 15.35 4.32
C LYS A 176 -21.46 15.39 2.97
N ALA A 177 -21.44 16.57 2.32
CA ALA A 177 -22.09 16.78 1.03
C ALA A 177 -23.53 16.25 1.00
N GLU A 178 -24.35 16.61 2.01
CA GLU A 178 -25.76 16.22 2.18
C GLU A 178 -26.01 14.73 2.47
N ASN A 179 -24.97 13.89 2.46
CA ASN A 179 -25.08 12.49 2.79
C ASN A 179 -24.66 12.23 4.24
N GLN A 180 -25.41 11.36 4.91
CA GLN A 180 -25.07 10.88 6.24
C GLN A 180 -24.03 9.78 6.14
N HIS A 181 -22.92 9.97 6.84
CA HIS A 181 -21.81 9.02 6.92
C HIS A 181 -21.62 8.53 8.34
N ILE A 182 -21.14 7.31 8.45
CA ILE A 182 -20.76 6.70 9.72
C ILE A 182 -19.27 6.37 9.70
N PHE A 183 -18.59 6.79 10.75
CA PHE A 183 -17.25 6.38 11.07
C PHE A 183 -17.27 5.36 12.22
N ILE A 184 -16.67 4.19 12.03
CA ILE A 184 -16.63 3.13 13.03
C ILE A 184 -15.16 2.79 13.29
N LYS A 185 -14.80 2.65 14.57
CA LYS A 185 -13.49 2.21 15.01
C LYS A 185 -13.60 0.91 15.78
N TYR A 186 -12.79 -0.05 15.38
CA TYR A 186 -12.56 -1.31 16.09
C TYR A 186 -11.11 -1.44 16.51
N GLU A 187 -10.84 -2.35 17.42
CA GLU A 187 -9.52 -2.77 17.83
C GLU A 187 -9.42 -4.30 17.75
N THR A 188 -8.28 -4.80 17.28
CA THR A 188 -7.91 -6.21 17.39
C THR A 188 -6.49 -6.33 17.86
N SER A 189 -6.13 -7.45 18.50
CA SER A 189 -4.79 -7.72 19.01
C SER A 189 -4.17 -8.92 18.31
N ASN A 190 -2.85 -8.89 18.17
CA ASN A 190 -2.10 -10.03 17.69
C ASN A 190 -2.07 -11.16 18.74
N VAL A 191 -2.19 -12.42 18.30
CA VAL A 191 -2.25 -13.58 19.20
C VAL A 191 -0.90 -13.91 19.81
N HIS A 192 0.19 -13.59 19.14
CA HIS A 192 1.55 -13.92 19.56
C HIS A 192 2.25 -12.78 20.28
N ASN A 193 1.72 -11.53 20.15
CA ASN A 193 2.31 -10.36 20.76
C ASN A 193 1.21 -9.44 21.33
N SER A 194 0.99 -9.50 22.63
CA SER A 194 -0.03 -8.71 23.33
C SER A 194 0.23 -7.19 23.31
N ASN A 195 1.45 -6.76 23.05
CA ASN A 195 1.79 -5.36 22.89
C ASN A 195 1.50 -4.83 21.48
N LEU A 196 1.25 -5.74 20.53
CA LEU A 196 0.93 -5.41 19.16
C LEU A 196 -0.58 -5.47 18.95
N PHE A 197 -1.17 -4.36 18.60
CA PHE A 197 -2.59 -4.25 18.30
C PHE A 197 -2.83 -3.40 17.06
N PHE A 198 -4.02 -3.53 16.51
CA PHE A 198 -4.41 -2.86 15.28
C PHE A 198 -5.73 -2.14 15.47
N TYR A 199 -5.81 -0.92 14.99
CA TYR A 199 -7.08 -0.24 14.83
C TYR A 199 -7.62 -0.45 13.42
N ILE A 200 -8.90 -0.79 13.34
CA ILE A 200 -9.65 -0.91 12.10
C ILE A 200 -10.62 0.26 12.05
N PHE A 201 -10.51 1.03 10.99
CA PHE A 201 -11.37 2.18 10.74
C PHE A 201 -12.21 1.93 9.51
N ILE A 202 -13.51 2.19 9.63
CA ILE A 202 -14.49 2.04 8.55
C ILE A 202 -15.25 3.34 8.38
N TRP A 203 -15.33 3.79 7.14
CA TRP A 203 -16.19 4.90 6.72
C TRP A 203 -17.20 4.37 5.74
N LYS A 204 -18.48 4.51 6.07
CA LYS A 204 -19.58 4.09 5.21
C LYS A 204 -20.60 5.20 5.04
N GLU A 205 -21.31 5.18 3.92
CA GLU A 205 -22.50 5.99 3.68
C GLU A 205 -23.73 5.23 4.18
N VAL A 206 -24.64 5.93 4.88
CA VAL A 206 -25.80 5.27 5.50
C VAL A 206 -26.78 4.79 4.44
N LYS A 207 -27.09 5.63 3.45
CA LYS A 207 -28.09 5.32 2.42
C LYS A 207 -27.65 4.20 1.46
N ALA A 208 -26.39 4.18 1.11
CA ALA A 208 -25.87 3.21 0.14
C ALA A 208 -25.45 1.87 0.78
N GLU A 209 -25.42 1.79 2.12
CA GLU A 209 -24.88 0.66 2.89
C GLU A 209 -23.46 0.24 2.47
N THR A 210 -22.77 1.09 1.70
CA THR A 210 -21.45 0.81 1.13
C THR A 210 -20.34 1.38 1.99
N ILE A 211 -19.24 0.64 2.06
CA ILE A 211 -18.02 1.11 2.71
C ILE A 211 -17.21 1.91 1.68
N HIS A 212 -16.99 3.19 1.95
CA HIS A 212 -16.15 4.03 1.09
C HIS A 212 -14.66 3.87 1.35
N ARG A 213 -14.33 3.59 2.63
CA ARG A 213 -12.94 3.48 3.05
C ARG A 213 -12.85 2.51 4.22
N PHE A 214 -11.83 1.67 4.13
CA PHE A 214 -11.42 0.75 5.19
C PHE A 214 -9.94 0.95 5.43
N ARG A 215 -9.52 1.12 6.69
CA ARG A 215 -8.11 1.23 7.05
C ARG A 215 -7.81 0.30 8.22
N ILE A 216 -6.68 -0.39 8.14
CA ILE A 216 -6.06 -1.08 9.27
C ILE A 216 -4.74 -0.40 9.59
N GLN A 217 -4.49 -0.11 10.85
CA GLN A 217 -3.31 0.61 11.32
C GLN A 217 -2.67 -0.12 12.49
N LYS A 218 -1.38 -0.37 12.37
CA LYS A 218 -0.54 -1.04 13.37
C LYS A 218 -0.18 -0.09 14.50
N PHE A 219 -0.22 -0.59 15.74
CA PHE A 219 0.24 0.10 16.93
C PHE A 219 1.01 -0.86 17.83
N VAL A 220 2.06 -0.34 18.43
CA VAL A 220 2.83 -1.04 19.46
C VAL A 220 2.67 -0.26 20.76
N ARG A 221 2.18 -0.90 21.81
CA ARG A 221 2.19 -0.31 23.15
C ARG A 221 3.64 -0.22 23.63
N ALA A 222 4.09 0.96 23.98
CA ALA A 222 5.36 1.09 24.66
C ALA A 222 5.33 0.23 25.94
N SER A 223 6.35 -0.59 26.13
CA SER A 223 6.54 -1.30 27.38
C SER A 223 6.73 -0.21 28.46
N ILE A 224 5.79 -0.10 29.38
CA ILE A 224 6.02 0.69 30.58
C ILE A 224 7.03 -0.16 31.37
N GLU A 225 8.29 0.20 31.27
CA GLU A 225 9.31 -0.35 32.16
C GLU A 225 8.86 -0.03 33.59
N LYS A 226 8.58 -1.09 34.33
CA LYS A 226 8.25 -1.02 35.75
C LYS A 226 9.54 -1.01 36.56
#